data_58fc72012166b209e4623d770513de91
#
_entry.id   58fc72012166b209e4623d770513de91
#
_cell.length_a   1.000
_cell.length_b   1.000
_cell.length_c   1.000
_cell.angle_alpha   90.00
_cell.angle_beta   90.00
_cell.angle_gamma   90.00
#
_symmetry.space_group_name_H-M   'P 1'
#
loop_
_entity.id
_entity.type
_entity.pdbx_description
1 polymer ?
#
loop_
_entity_poly.entity_id
_entity_poly.type
_entity_poly.pdbx_seq_one_letter_code
_entity_poly.pdbx_strand_id
1 'polypeptide(L)'
;MSDNKATMNAGVGEHGLKKKKIGVPTVVFMIFCLVAAGCYGIEEAIPQCGPGLTIVMLCVMPFVWALPLGSVASELGSVRPQEGGYYKWVQEALGEFWGFQAGWWRTISIYIDNVSYVILAGGYAASQWDLSKPAEFVIKAAMIIIFVLINIKGIRDVGIISTILSILVMVAFAMVAVCGFLNWGGNAETADTISFQMTAYEATGVKDWFLLIAGGISVIMWMYSGYESMSTIAGEIEDPQVIPKGTLITIPLIMATYILPTVAGLGSMGRWTEWGPDGSGVGYGDVVATFWGAGFGTFFILIAIIAQCSIFNTYIASGSRGFFSLADDNLAPPVMVKCDKKNGVPYVSVLSIGIFSLVLCMCPFGLIIILDTTMLAASYIMIYISAIILRKRIPKEEYKFRVPGGDGFFKLICIVPIFVALFALMINGADYFLGGMVGLMTGPLLYFIWRRRYGGLTKKDSVKFPANPKTGLAVGDTRKIAFLLMIMSIFNMIEIFFAPWYEGWNSGDGPAAEDYFDGMFPNANVDVLLNIIQNGLYIITVISVIGCIVFYILSKKVEPEKKLSNI
;
A
#
# COMPACT_ATOMS: atom_id res chain seq x y z
N MET A 1 40.72 -28.82 -12.91
CA MET A 1 40.47 -28.03 -11.69
C MET A 1 39.46 -26.88 -11.91
N SER A 2 38.59 -26.93 -12.94
CA SER A 2 37.58 -25.91 -13.26
C SER A 2 36.12 -26.32 -12.99
N ASP A 3 35.86 -27.61 -12.69
CA ASP A 3 34.46 -28.10 -12.55
C ASP A 3 33.93 -28.12 -11.11
N ASN A 4 34.75 -27.77 -10.11
CA ASN A 4 34.30 -27.79 -8.70
C ASN A 4 33.76 -26.45 -8.16
N LYS A 5 33.75 -25.38 -8.97
CA LYS A 5 33.16 -24.08 -8.58
C LYS A 5 31.69 -23.93 -9.01
N ALA A 6 31.22 -24.69 -9.98
CA ALA A 6 29.85 -24.61 -10.49
C ALA A 6 28.80 -25.30 -9.60
N THR A 7 29.22 -26.32 -8.82
CA THR A 7 28.32 -27.11 -7.97
C THR A 7 28.10 -26.54 -6.57
N MET A 8 28.90 -25.56 -6.12
CA MET A 8 28.73 -24.91 -4.82
C MET A 8 27.75 -23.74 -4.82
N ASN A 9 27.31 -23.22 -5.98
CA ASN A 9 26.46 -22.04 -6.10
C ASN A 9 24.98 -22.34 -6.39
N ALA A 10 24.53 -23.56 -6.43
CA ALA A 10 23.18 -23.96 -6.78
C ALA A 10 22.11 -23.62 -5.69
N GLY A 11 22.49 -23.03 -4.57
CA GLY A 11 21.57 -22.69 -3.46
C GLY A 11 21.62 -21.23 -2.99
N VAL A 12 22.38 -20.37 -3.67
CA VAL A 12 22.57 -18.97 -3.28
C VAL A 12 22.10 -18.11 -4.45
N GLY A 13 21.10 -17.23 -4.24
CA GLY A 13 20.67 -16.23 -5.22
C GLY A 13 21.81 -15.28 -5.58
N GLU A 14 21.64 -14.43 -6.61
CA GLU A 14 22.66 -13.54 -7.16
C GLU A 14 23.38 -12.66 -6.12
N HIS A 15 22.76 -12.45 -4.94
CA HIS A 15 23.28 -11.61 -3.85
C HIS A 15 23.44 -12.33 -2.49
N GLY A 16 23.57 -13.67 -2.48
CA GLY A 16 23.83 -14.42 -1.24
C GLY A 16 22.59 -14.85 -0.46
N LEU A 17 21.38 -14.68 -1.01
CA LEU A 17 20.12 -15.12 -0.42
C LEU A 17 19.94 -16.64 -0.58
N LYS A 18 19.57 -17.32 0.51
CA LYS A 18 19.37 -18.78 0.51
C LYS A 18 17.95 -19.13 0.13
N LYS A 19 17.78 -20.00 -0.88
CA LYS A 19 16.48 -20.56 -1.25
C LYS A 19 15.89 -21.41 -0.12
N LYS A 20 14.58 -21.25 0.11
CA LYS A 20 13.83 -21.99 1.14
C LYS A 20 12.72 -22.80 0.52
N LYS A 21 12.51 -24.01 1.02
CA LYS A 21 11.37 -24.85 0.66
C LYS A 21 10.15 -24.41 1.47
N ILE A 22 9.16 -23.81 0.80
CA ILE A 22 7.93 -23.30 1.39
C ILE A 22 6.75 -23.96 0.68
N GLY A 23 5.76 -24.46 1.46
CA GLY A 23 4.54 -25.07 0.92
C GLY A 23 3.40 -24.07 0.74
N VAL A 24 2.36 -24.48 0.01
CA VAL A 24 1.15 -23.66 -0.22
C VAL A 24 0.52 -23.15 1.08
N PRO A 25 0.32 -23.95 2.15
CA PRO A 25 -0.26 -23.43 3.41
C PRO A 25 0.55 -22.27 3.99
N THR A 26 1.87 -22.39 4.01
CA THR A 26 2.76 -21.33 4.53
C THR A 26 2.61 -20.05 3.69
N VAL A 27 2.52 -20.17 2.37
CA VAL A 27 2.30 -19.03 1.47
C VAL A 27 0.95 -18.39 1.74
N VAL A 28 -0.12 -19.18 1.93
CA VAL A 28 -1.46 -18.67 2.30
C VAL A 28 -1.40 -17.81 3.56
N PHE A 29 -0.78 -18.32 4.62
CA PHE A 29 -0.67 -17.57 5.87
C PHE A 29 0.28 -16.37 5.78
N MET A 30 1.33 -16.46 4.99
CA MET A 30 2.21 -15.31 4.74
C MET A 30 1.47 -14.21 3.97
N ILE A 31 0.72 -14.54 2.92
CA ILE A 31 -0.10 -13.55 2.19
C ILE A 31 -1.20 -13.00 3.11
N PHE A 32 -1.85 -13.86 3.89
CA PHE A 32 -2.84 -13.42 4.87
C PHE A 32 -2.24 -12.41 5.85
N CYS A 33 -1.06 -12.68 6.39
CA CYS A 33 -0.37 -11.76 7.29
C CYS A 33 0.06 -10.45 6.60
N LEU A 34 0.44 -10.50 5.33
CA LEU A 34 0.86 -9.31 4.57
C LEU A 34 -0.31 -8.42 4.14
N VAL A 35 -1.49 -9.00 3.92
CA VAL A 35 -2.65 -8.27 3.37
C VAL A 35 -3.65 -7.92 4.48
N ALA A 36 -4.00 -8.88 5.34
CA ALA A 36 -5.14 -8.73 6.22
C ALA A 36 -4.76 -8.48 7.67
N ALA A 37 -4.05 -9.37 8.27
CA ALA A 37 -3.89 -9.47 9.72
C ALA A 37 -5.13 -9.09 10.57
N GLY A 38 -6.34 -9.20 10.00
CA GLY A 38 -7.62 -8.90 10.64
C GLY A 38 -8.37 -7.70 10.06
N CYS A 39 -9.55 -7.40 10.59
CA CYS A 39 -10.41 -6.29 10.16
C CYS A 39 -9.99 -4.92 10.72
N TYR A 40 -8.86 -4.82 11.36
CA TYR A 40 -8.42 -3.58 12.01
C TYR A 40 -8.29 -2.43 11.00
N GLY A 41 -8.92 -1.31 11.30
CA GLY A 41 -8.96 -0.13 10.45
C GLY A 41 -10.25 -0.01 9.60
N ILE A 42 -11.07 -1.07 9.46
CA ILE A 42 -12.39 -0.95 8.79
C ILE A 42 -13.31 -0.02 9.60
N GLU A 43 -13.13 0.03 10.89
CA GLU A 43 -13.86 0.89 11.81
C GLU A 43 -13.87 2.36 11.36
N GLU A 44 -12.80 2.83 10.71
CA GLU A 44 -12.69 4.19 10.15
C GLU A 44 -13.72 4.44 9.05
N ALA A 45 -13.98 3.46 8.19
CA ALA A 45 -14.88 3.61 7.06
C ALA A 45 -16.36 3.57 7.46
N ILE A 46 -16.72 2.89 8.55
CA ILE A 46 -18.12 2.65 8.94
C ILE A 46 -18.88 3.97 9.23
N PRO A 47 -18.41 4.88 10.09
CA PRO A 47 -19.12 6.13 10.34
C PRO A 47 -19.10 7.10 9.16
N GLN A 48 -18.09 7.04 8.31
CA GLN A 48 -17.93 7.96 7.18
C GLN A 48 -18.81 7.60 5.98
N CYS A 49 -18.92 6.30 5.65
CA CYS A 49 -19.73 5.84 4.53
C CYS A 49 -21.13 5.37 4.93
N GLY A 50 -21.28 4.94 6.15
CA GLY A 50 -22.43 4.17 6.64
C GLY A 50 -22.20 2.65 6.54
N PRO A 51 -22.89 1.87 7.41
CA PRO A 51 -22.66 0.43 7.54
C PRO A 51 -22.97 -0.35 6.24
N GLY A 52 -24.04 -0.02 5.55
CA GLY A 52 -24.45 -0.73 4.32
C GLY A 52 -23.44 -0.51 3.19
N LEU A 53 -23.03 0.74 2.94
CA LEU A 53 -22.07 1.06 1.88
C LEU A 53 -20.70 0.46 2.18
N THR A 54 -20.25 0.46 3.45
CA THR A 54 -19.01 -0.21 3.87
C THR A 54 -19.06 -1.70 3.53
N ILE A 55 -20.15 -2.41 3.88
CA ILE A 55 -20.31 -3.83 3.55
C ILE A 55 -20.32 -4.06 2.04
N VAL A 56 -21.05 -3.21 1.27
CA VAL A 56 -21.05 -3.30 -0.19
C VAL A 56 -19.63 -3.14 -0.76
N MET A 57 -18.88 -2.16 -0.29
CA MET A 57 -17.50 -1.95 -0.73
C MET A 57 -16.62 -3.14 -0.34
N LEU A 58 -16.75 -3.70 0.87
CA LEU A 58 -16.03 -4.92 1.29
C LEU A 58 -16.35 -6.13 0.41
N CYS A 59 -17.57 -6.24 -0.12
CA CYS A 59 -17.95 -7.30 -1.03
C CYS A 59 -17.48 -7.07 -2.47
N VAL A 60 -17.43 -5.83 -2.95
CA VAL A 60 -17.12 -5.49 -4.35
C VAL A 60 -15.62 -5.40 -4.58
N MET A 61 -14.87 -4.78 -3.65
CA MET A 61 -13.44 -4.52 -3.82
C MET A 61 -12.57 -5.78 -4.03
N PRO A 62 -12.88 -6.95 -3.47
CA PRO A 62 -12.15 -8.16 -3.82
C PRO A 62 -12.15 -8.47 -5.32
N PHE A 63 -13.22 -8.20 -6.03
CA PHE A 63 -13.36 -8.50 -7.46
C PHE A 63 -12.74 -7.44 -8.36
N VAL A 64 -12.82 -6.16 -7.97
CA VAL A 64 -12.32 -5.04 -8.79
C VAL A 64 -10.89 -4.61 -8.42
N TRP A 65 -10.38 -5.04 -7.26
CA TRP A 65 -9.06 -4.64 -6.76
C TRP A 65 -8.16 -5.83 -6.38
N ALA A 66 -8.55 -6.67 -5.39
CA ALA A 66 -7.72 -7.75 -4.87
C ALA A 66 -7.45 -8.86 -5.88
N LEU A 67 -8.51 -9.40 -6.50
CA LEU A 67 -8.40 -10.49 -7.48
C LEU A 67 -7.60 -10.07 -8.73
N PRO A 68 -7.80 -8.89 -9.31
CA PRO A 68 -6.94 -8.37 -10.35
C PRO A 68 -5.46 -8.30 -9.95
N LEU A 69 -5.16 -7.72 -8.79
CA LEU A 69 -3.79 -7.58 -8.30
C LEU A 69 -3.13 -8.94 -8.05
N GLY A 70 -3.81 -9.81 -7.31
CA GLY A 70 -3.34 -11.16 -7.04
C GLY A 70 -3.13 -11.99 -8.30
N SER A 71 -4.02 -11.83 -9.30
CA SER A 71 -3.92 -12.50 -10.60
C SER A 71 -2.69 -12.04 -11.39
N VAL A 72 -2.46 -10.73 -11.47
CA VAL A 72 -1.30 -10.15 -12.16
C VAL A 72 -0.01 -10.52 -11.46
N ALA A 73 0.04 -10.41 -10.14
CA ALA A 73 1.22 -10.78 -9.35
C ALA A 73 1.54 -12.28 -9.50
N SER A 74 0.52 -13.14 -9.54
CA SER A 74 0.67 -14.57 -9.77
C SER A 74 1.20 -14.89 -11.16
N GLU A 75 0.64 -14.26 -12.20
CA GLU A 75 1.06 -14.48 -13.59
C GLU A 75 2.50 -14.02 -13.82
N LEU A 76 2.82 -12.77 -13.48
CA LEU A 76 4.15 -12.20 -13.66
C LEU A 76 5.19 -12.85 -12.74
N GLY A 77 4.83 -13.13 -11.48
CA GLY A 77 5.71 -13.85 -10.55
C GLY A 77 6.04 -15.27 -11.00
N SER A 78 5.14 -15.93 -11.75
CA SER A 78 5.39 -17.27 -12.28
C SER A 78 6.40 -17.31 -13.43
N VAL A 79 6.49 -16.24 -14.21
CA VAL A 79 7.34 -16.14 -15.41
C VAL A 79 8.61 -15.33 -15.16
N ARG A 80 8.58 -14.41 -14.22
CA ARG A 80 9.72 -13.54 -13.82
C ARG A 80 9.88 -13.53 -12.29
N PRO A 81 10.26 -14.66 -11.67
CA PRO A 81 10.47 -14.75 -10.23
C PRO A 81 11.83 -14.16 -9.83
N GLN A 82 11.93 -12.82 -9.89
CA GLN A 82 13.16 -12.09 -9.57
C GLN A 82 13.00 -11.29 -8.27
N GLU A 83 14.11 -11.04 -7.56
CA GLU A 83 14.14 -10.11 -6.44
C GLU A 83 13.70 -8.71 -6.89
N GLY A 84 12.91 -8.02 -6.04
CA GLY A 84 12.30 -6.75 -6.41
C GLY A 84 11.01 -6.88 -7.25
N GLY A 85 10.60 -8.12 -7.62
CA GLY A 85 9.32 -8.48 -8.20
C GLY A 85 8.69 -7.43 -9.11
N TYR A 86 7.67 -6.73 -8.61
CA TYR A 86 6.90 -5.70 -9.34
C TYR A 86 7.78 -4.61 -9.97
N TYR A 87 8.85 -4.17 -9.31
CA TYR A 87 9.78 -3.17 -9.84
C TYR A 87 10.46 -3.68 -11.13
N LYS A 88 10.93 -4.92 -11.11
CA LYS A 88 11.58 -5.55 -12.27
C LYS A 88 10.63 -5.77 -13.44
N TRP A 89 9.37 -6.10 -13.16
CA TRP A 89 8.36 -6.24 -14.21
C TRP A 89 8.11 -4.92 -14.94
N VAL A 90 7.97 -3.82 -14.20
CA VAL A 90 7.81 -2.49 -14.80
C VAL A 90 9.07 -2.06 -15.56
N GLN A 91 10.25 -2.36 -15.02
CA GLN A 91 11.53 -2.09 -15.67
C GLN A 91 11.69 -2.85 -16.99
N GLU A 92 11.31 -4.14 -17.04
CA GLU A 92 11.33 -4.98 -18.26
C GLU A 92 10.32 -4.48 -19.30
N ALA A 93 9.13 -4.08 -18.88
CA ALA A 93 8.06 -3.64 -19.77
C ALA A 93 8.27 -2.24 -20.34
N LEU A 94 8.62 -1.26 -19.49
CA LEU A 94 8.57 0.17 -19.77
C LEU A 94 9.95 0.86 -19.69
N GLY A 95 10.97 0.14 -19.22
CA GLY A 95 12.34 0.65 -19.11
C GLY A 95 12.67 1.26 -17.74
N GLU A 96 13.92 1.70 -17.61
CA GLU A 96 14.56 2.13 -16.36
C GLU A 96 13.76 3.23 -15.64
N PHE A 97 13.33 4.28 -16.35
CA PHE A 97 12.60 5.39 -15.76
C PHE A 97 11.30 4.96 -15.08
N TRP A 98 10.43 4.25 -15.80
CA TRP A 98 9.14 3.81 -15.27
C TRP A 98 9.30 2.74 -14.19
N GLY A 99 10.29 1.85 -14.35
CA GLY A 99 10.67 0.91 -13.30
C GLY A 99 11.04 1.65 -12.01
N PHE A 100 11.88 2.69 -12.12
CA PHE A 100 12.22 3.50 -10.96
C PHE A 100 10.99 4.18 -10.34
N GLN A 101 10.09 4.77 -11.13
CA GLN A 101 8.90 5.42 -10.59
C GLN A 101 8.05 4.42 -9.79
N ALA A 102 7.70 3.28 -10.38
CA ALA A 102 6.93 2.25 -9.69
C ALA A 102 7.64 1.73 -8.44
N GLY A 103 8.95 1.46 -8.54
CA GLY A 103 9.77 1.00 -7.42
C GLY A 103 9.86 2.02 -6.29
N TRP A 104 10.07 3.30 -6.61
CA TRP A 104 10.15 4.37 -5.63
C TRP A 104 8.81 4.63 -4.94
N TRP A 105 7.74 4.82 -5.73
CA TRP A 105 6.40 5.06 -5.18
C TRP A 105 5.95 3.91 -4.27
N ARG A 106 6.19 2.66 -4.66
CA ARG A 106 5.86 1.52 -3.80
C ARG A 106 6.76 1.43 -2.57
N THR A 107 8.03 1.78 -2.68
CA THR A 107 8.94 1.82 -1.53
C THR A 107 8.47 2.84 -0.50
N ILE A 108 8.12 4.06 -0.92
CA ILE A 108 7.60 5.10 -0.01
C ILE A 108 6.22 4.70 0.53
N SER A 109 5.34 4.13 -0.29
CA SER A 109 4.08 3.56 0.14
C SER A 109 4.30 2.57 1.30
N ILE A 110 5.20 1.60 1.16
CA ILE A 110 5.52 0.64 2.23
C ILE A 110 6.07 1.34 3.49
N TYR A 111 6.85 2.41 3.34
CA TYR A 111 7.37 3.17 4.48
C TYR A 111 6.25 3.88 5.24
N ILE A 112 5.28 4.45 4.51
CA ILE A 112 4.10 5.11 5.07
C ILE A 112 3.16 4.06 5.68
N ASP A 113 2.80 3.03 4.91
CA ASP A 113 1.95 1.92 5.34
C ASP A 113 2.44 1.27 6.64
N ASN A 114 3.75 1.06 6.75
CA ASN A 114 4.34 0.47 7.94
C ASN A 114 4.07 1.27 9.23
N VAL A 115 3.88 2.59 9.12
CA VAL A 115 3.55 3.45 10.26
C VAL A 115 2.14 3.18 10.78
N SER A 116 1.19 2.85 9.90
CA SER A 116 -0.21 2.60 10.26
C SER A 116 -0.35 1.50 11.31
N TYR A 117 0.45 0.44 11.20
CA TYR A 117 0.44 -0.68 12.16
C TYR A 117 0.96 -0.29 13.53
N VAL A 118 1.90 0.65 13.59
CA VAL A 118 2.40 1.23 14.85
C VAL A 118 1.33 2.12 15.49
N ILE A 119 0.64 2.91 14.67
CA ILE A 119 -0.45 3.78 15.12
C ILE A 119 -1.57 2.93 15.71
N LEU A 120 -2.03 1.90 15.00
CA LEU A 120 -3.07 0.99 15.46
C LEU A 120 -2.67 0.26 16.76
N ALA A 121 -1.47 -0.35 16.80
CA ALA A 121 -1.01 -1.05 18.00
C ALA A 121 -0.91 -0.14 19.23
N GLY A 122 -0.36 1.07 19.04
CA GLY A 122 -0.24 2.07 20.11
C GLY A 122 -1.58 2.62 20.55
N GLY A 123 -2.51 2.86 19.62
CA GLY A 123 -3.85 3.33 19.88
C GLY A 123 -4.67 2.31 20.67
N TYR A 124 -4.69 1.03 20.26
CA TYR A 124 -5.32 -0.05 21.03
C TYR A 124 -4.75 -0.17 22.44
N ALA A 125 -3.43 -0.03 22.60
CA ALA A 125 -2.82 -0.04 23.92
C ALA A 125 -3.23 1.20 24.74
N ALA A 126 -3.26 2.38 24.12
CA ALA A 126 -3.62 3.62 24.79
C ALA A 126 -5.08 3.61 25.25
N SER A 127 -6.00 3.14 24.41
CA SER A 127 -7.42 3.00 24.74
C SER A 127 -7.65 1.95 25.84
N GLN A 128 -7.02 0.77 25.74
CA GLN A 128 -7.23 -0.32 26.70
C GLN A 128 -6.75 0.03 28.12
N TRP A 129 -5.68 0.82 28.25
CA TRP A 129 -5.06 1.15 29.55
C TRP A 129 -5.11 2.64 29.90
N ASP A 130 -5.95 3.41 29.23
CA ASP A 130 -6.14 4.86 29.45
C ASP A 130 -4.80 5.63 29.51
N LEU A 131 -3.97 5.45 28.50
CA LEU A 131 -2.63 6.00 28.47
C LEU A 131 -2.63 7.46 27.99
N SER A 132 -1.76 8.27 28.62
CA SER A 132 -1.51 9.63 28.12
C SER A 132 -0.76 9.62 26.77
N LYS A 133 -0.90 10.69 25.98
CA LYS A 133 -0.19 10.81 24.69
C LYS A 133 1.32 10.60 24.76
N PRO A 134 2.07 11.09 25.80
CA PRO A 134 3.48 10.76 25.95
C PRO A 134 3.74 9.27 26.20
N ALA A 135 2.87 8.60 26.97
CA ALA A 135 3.01 7.16 27.24
C ALA A 135 2.72 6.34 25.98
N GLU A 136 1.71 6.71 25.19
CA GLU A 136 1.41 6.13 23.89
C GLU A 136 2.62 6.24 22.96
N PHE A 137 3.24 7.43 22.86
CA PHE A 137 4.46 7.64 22.05
C PHE A 137 5.60 6.71 22.49
N VAL A 138 5.82 6.56 23.81
CA VAL A 138 6.88 5.67 24.33
C VAL A 138 6.64 4.21 23.91
N ILE A 139 5.38 3.74 23.95
CA ILE A 139 5.02 2.38 23.51
C ILE A 139 5.28 2.23 22.00
N LYS A 140 4.81 3.18 21.18
CA LYS A 140 5.05 3.18 19.73
C LYS A 140 6.54 3.17 19.41
N ALA A 141 7.32 4.05 20.06
CA ALA A 141 8.78 4.12 19.87
C ALA A 141 9.48 2.82 20.32
N ALA A 142 9.10 2.25 21.46
CA ALA A 142 9.64 0.97 21.92
C ALA A 142 9.35 -0.16 20.92
N MET A 143 8.13 -0.24 20.39
CA MET A 143 7.74 -1.18 19.34
C MET A 143 8.63 -1.03 18.12
N ILE A 144 8.79 0.19 17.60
CA ILE A 144 9.62 0.45 16.43
C ILE A 144 11.06 -0.01 16.68
N ILE A 145 11.66 0.40 17.78
CA ILE A 145 13.06 0.07 18.12
C ILE A 145 13.25 -1.45 18.24
N ILE A 146 12.35 -2.14 18.95
CA ILE A 146 12.42 -3.59 19.14
C ILE A 146 12.40 -4.31 17.80
N PHE A 147 11.42 -4.00 16.92
CA PHE A 147 11.28 -4.70 15.66
C PHE A 147 12.35 -4.34 14.63
N VAL A 148 12.86 -3.11 14.64
CA VAL A 148 14.04 -2.72 13.85
C VAL A 148 15.25 -3.54 14.30
N LEU A 149 15.53 -3.66 15.60
CA LEU A 149 16.64 -4.45 16.11
C LEU A 149 16.49 -5.95 15.82
N ILE A 150 15.26 -6.49 15.91
CA ILE A 150 14.97 -7.88 15.54
C ILE A 150 15.25 -8.10 14.05
N ASN A 151 14.80 -7.20 13.17
CA ASN A 151 15.05 -7.30 11.72
C ASN A 151 16.54 -7.22 11.38
N ILE A 152 17.30 -6.35 12.03
CA ILE A 152 18.77 -6.25 11.84
C ILE A 152 19.47 -7.56 12.25
N LYS A 153 19.03 -8.20 13.32
CA LYS A 153 19.58 -9.50 13.76
C LYS A 153 19.21 -10.67 12.84
N GLY A 154 18.22 -10.50 11.96
CA GLY A 154 17.73 -11.50 11.02
C GLY A 154 16.88 -12.58 11.70
N ILE A 155 15.60 -12.62 11.38
CA ILE A 155 14.68 -13.66 11.87
C ILE A 155 14.77 -14.87 10.94
N ARG A 156 15.19 -16.02 11.47
CA ARG A 156 15.31 -17.27 10.70
C ARG A 156 13.97 -17.87 10.28
N ASP A 157 12.86 -17.53 10.96
CA ASP A 157 11.59 -18.25 10.82
C ASP A 157 10.36 -17.35 10.68
N VAL A 158 10.46 -16.31 9.83
CA VAL A 158 9.33 -15.41 9.53
C VAL A 158 8.06 -16.18 9.12
N GLY A 159 8.20 -17.25 8.35
CA GLY A 159 7.05 -18.06 7.90
C GLY A 159 6.31 -18.78 9.02
N ILE A 160 7.01 -19.32 10.02
CA ILE A 160 6.38 -20.01 11.17
C ILE A 160 5.66 -18.99 12.04
N ILE A 161 6.33 -17.87 12.35
CA ILE A 161 5.74 -16.78 13.15
C ILE A 161 4.49 -16.24 12.45
N SER A 162 4.57 -15.91 11.17
CA SER A 162 3.42 -15.45 10.39
C SER A 162 2.26 -16.45 10.40
N THR A 163 2.55 -17.76 10.32
CA THR A 163 1.51 -18.80 10.38
C THR A 163 0.81 -18.82 11.73
N ILE A 164 1.58 -18.82 12.82
CA ILE A 164 1.01 -18.84 14.20
C ILE A 164 0.15 -17.59 14.42
N LEU A 165 0.68 -16.42 14.06
CA LEU A 165 -0.01 -15.15 14.27
C LEU A 165 -1.26 -15.03 13.37
N SER A 166 -1.21 -15.48 12.12
CA SER A 166 -2.38 -15.51 11.25
C SER A 166 -3.49 -16.39 11.82
N ILE A 167 -3.17 -17.56 12.36
CA ILE A 167 -4.15 -18.45 13.01
C ILE A 167 -4.75 -17.75 14.24
N LEU A 168 -3.93 -17.10 15.06
CA LEU A 168 -4.38 -16.38 16.26
C LEU A 168 -5.36 -15.26 15.90
N VAL A 169 -5.03 -14.46 14.89
CA VAL A 169 -5.89 -13.39 14.36
C VAL A 169 -7.20 -13.94 13.80
N MET A 170 -7.13 -15.01 13.01
CA MET A 170 -8.33 -15.65 12.48
C MET A 170 -9.25 -16.16 13.59
N VAL A 171 -8.69 -16.73 14.65
CA VAL A 171 -9.45 -17.18 15.84
C VAL A 171 -10.10 -15.98 16.55
N ALA A 172 -9.38 -14.87 16.70
CA ALA A 172 -9.93 -13.67 17.32
C ALA A 172 -11.12 -13.10 16.52
N PHE A 173 -11.01 -12.98 15.21
CA PHE A 173 -12.13 -12.49 14.39
C PHE A 173 -13.24 -13.51 14.20
N ALA A 174 -12.95 -14.81 14.22
CA ALA A 174 -13.98 -15.84 14.32
C ALA A 174 -14.76 -15.72 15.65
N MET A 175 -14.06 -15.38 16.76
CA MET A 175 -14.71 -15.11 18.04
C MET A 175 -15.66 -13.91 17.96
N VAL A 176 -15.24 -12.79 17.34
CA VAL A 176 -16.10 -11.63 17.09
C VAL A 176 -17.32 -12.03 16.24
N ALA A 177 -17.10 -12.75 15.14
CA ALA A 177 -18.19 -13.18 14.27
C ALA A 177 -19.18 -14.09 15.01
N VAL A 178 -18.70 -15.10 15.72
CA VAL A 178 -19.57 -16.03 16.49
C VAL A 178 -20.30 -15.26 17.60
N CYS A 179 -19.59 -14.44 18.38
CA CYS A 179 -20.18 -13.61 19.42
C CYS A 179 -21.29 -12.70 18.87
N GLY A 180 -21.00 -11.97 17.81
CA GLY A 180 -21.94 -11.04 17.19
C GLY A 180 -23.16 -11.74 16.58
N PHE A 181 -22.99 -12.86 15.86
CA PHE A 181 -24.12 -13.59 15.30
C PHE A 181 -24.99 -14.26 16.37
N LEU A 182 -24.42 -14.75 17.46
CA LEU A 182 -25.19 -15.32 18.58
C LEU A 182 -25.98 -14.25 19.35
N ASN A 183 -25.50 -13.02 19.34
CA ASN A 183 -26.13 -11.88 20.01
C ASN A 183 -26.73 -10.87 19.02
N TRP A 184 -27.14 -11.35 17.86
CA TRP A 184 -27.79 -10.52 16.84
C TRP A 184 -29.05 -9.85 17.40
N GLY A 185 -29.17 -8.54 17.21
CA GLY A 185 -30.22 -7.75 17.83
C GLY A 185 -29.84 -7.14 19.18
N GLY A 186 -28.71 -7.54 19.75
CA GLY A 186 -28.12 -6.97 20.95
C GLY A 186 -28.99 -6.90 22.19
N ASN A 187 -28.72 -5.94 23.07
CA ASN A 187 -29.60 -5.56 24.16
C ASN A 187 -30.59 -4.47 23.69
N ALA A 188 -31.66 -4.21 24.46
CA ALA A 188 -32.73 -3.29 24.07
C ALA A 188 -32.25 -1.84 23.79
N GLU A 189 -31.15 -1.41 24.40
CA GLU A 189 -30.58 -0.05 24.19
C GLU A 189 -29.90 0.08 22.82
N THR A 190 -29.43 -1.04 22.23
CA THR A 190 -28.79 -1.05 20.92
C THR A 190 -29.74 -1.44 19.78
N ALA A 191 -30.92 -1.99 20.08
CA ALA A 191 -31.87 -2.46 19.09
C ALA A 191 -32.34 -1.36 18.11
N ASP A 192 -32.56 -0.14 18.61
CA ASP A 192 -32.96 1.02 17.80
C ASP A 192 -31.81 1.55 16.92
N THR A 193 -30.58 1.17 17.20
CA THR A 193 -29.37 1.60 16.47
C THR A 193 -28.82 0.53 15.52
N ILE A 194 -29.41 -0.65 15.49
CA ILE A 194 -29.11 -1.71 14.51
C ILE A 194 -29.82 -1.42 13.20
N SER A 195 -29.52 -0.30 12.61
CA SER A 195 -29.92 -0.08 11.22
C SER A 195 -28.71 -0.34 10.33
N PHE A 196 -28.82 -1.31 9.45
CA PHE A 196 -27.95 -1.39 8.29
C PHE A 196 -28.32 -0.28 7.31
N GLN A 197 -28.33 0.96 7.81
CA GLN A 197 -28.51 2.13 6.99
C GLN A 197 -27.49 2.06 5.84
N MET A 198 -27.96 2.30 4.59
CA MET A 198 -27.10 2.13 3.43
C MET A 198 -25.91 3.10 3.47
N THR A 199 -26.18 4.35 3.83
CA THR A 199 -25.23 5.47 3.78
C THR A 199 -25.22 6.21 5.11
N ALA A 200 -24.14 6.90 5.44
CA ALA A 200 -24.00 7.67 6.68
C ALA A 200 -25.04 8.83 6.79
N TYR A 201 -25.46 9.36 5.66
CA TYR A 201 -26.54 10.33 5.52
C TYR A 201 -27.32 10.08 4.22
N GLU A 202 -28.50 10.67 4.07
CA GLU A 202 -29.32 10.50 2.87
C GLU A 202 -28.64 11.14 1.65
N ALA A 203 -28.28 10.31 0.67
CA ALA A 203 -27.68 10.78 -0.58
C ALA A 203 -28.76 11.33 -1.51
N THR A 204 -28.82 12.64 -1.69
CA THR A 204 -29.81 13.35 -2.54
C THR A 204 -29.32 13.55 -3.97
N GLY A 205 -28.02 13.41 -4.22
CA GLY A 205 -27.41 13.65 -5.52
C GLY A 205 -26.08 12.93 -5.74
N VAL A 206 -25.52 13.13 -6.93
CA VAL A 206 -24.24 12.54 -7.34
C VAL A 206 -23.10 12.97 -6.41
N LYS A 207 -23.10 14.24 -5.95
CA LYS A 207 -22.13 14.80 -5.02
C LYS A 207 -22.06 13.99 -3.73
N ASP A 208 -23.22 13.68 -3.13
CA ASP A 208 -23.29 12.95 -1.87
C ASP A 208 -22.71 11.54 -2.01
N TRP A 209 -22.98 10.87 -3.14
CA TRP A 209 -22.36 9.56 -3.43
C TRP A 209 -20.85 9.63 -3.56
N PHE A 210 -20.31 10.70 -4.16
CA PHE A 210 -18.85 10.92 -4.22
C PHE A 210 -18.26 11.03 -2.81
N LEU A 211 -18.84 11.87 -1.95
CA LEU A 211 -18.36 12.07 -0.58
C LEU A 211 -18.45 10.79 0.26
N LEU A 212 -19.59 10.09 0.19
CA LEU A 212 -19.79 8.82 0.90
C LEU A 212 -18.78 7.75 0.47
N ILE A 213 -18.52 7.62 -0.83
CA ILE A 213 -17.53 6.66 -1.33
C ILE A 213 -16.11 7.12 -0.95
N ALA A 214 -15.81 8.42 -1.02
CA ALA A 214 -14.53 8.98 -0.62
C ALA A 214 -14.16 8.61 0.82
N GLY A 215 -15.12 8.71 1.74
CA GLY A 215 -14.92 8.40 3.16
C GLY A 215 -14.40 7.00 3.45
N GLY A 216 -14.60 6.02 2.54
CA GLY A 216 -14.18 4.64 2.81
C GLY A 216 -13.31 3.98 1.75
N ILE A 217 -13.26 4.52 0.52
CA ILE A 217 -12.61 3.80 -0.59
C ILE A 217 -11.12 3.56 -0.35
N SER A 218 -10.41 4.54 0.19
CA SER A 218 -8.98 4.42 0.46
C SER A 218 -8.67 3.39 1.53
N VAL A 219 -9.43 3.37 2.61
CA VAL A 219 -9.31 2.37 3.68
C VAL A 219 -9.56 0.97 3.13
N ILE A 220 -10.65 0.78 2.37
CA ILE A 220 -11.00 -0.54 1.84
C ILE A 220 -10.04 -0.98 0.72
N MET A 221 -9.53 -0.06 -0.11
CA MET A 221 -8.44 -0.35 -1.06
C MET A 221 -7.18 -0.81 -0.32
N TRP A 222 -6.79 -0.11 0.74
CA TRP A 222 -5.67 -0.48 1.59
C TRP A 222 -5.84 -1.87 2.17
N MET A 223 -7.00 -2.18 2.74
CA MET A 223 -7.33 -3.49 3.31
C MET A 223 -7.15 -4.64 2.32
N TYR A 224 -7.43 -4.42 1.04
CA TYR A 224 -7.31 -5.44 -0.02
C TYR A 224 -6.04 -5.30 -0.87
N SER A 225 -5.00 -4.64 -0.36
CA SER A 225 -3.71 -4.45 -1.04
C SER A 225 -2.62 -5.36 -0.47
N GLY A 226 -1.49 -5.50 -1.15
CA GLY A 226 -0.31 -6.21 -0.64
C GLY A 226 -0.04 -7.59 -1.25
N TYR A 227 -0.91 -8.13 -2.10
CA TYR A 227 -0.72 -9.46 -2.73
C TYR A 227 0.56 -9.55 -3.58
N GLU A 228 1.00 -8.46 -4.17
CA GLU A 228 2.24 -8.38 -4.95
C GLU A 228 3.49 -8.47 -4.06
N SER A 229 3.38 -8.20 -2.77
CA SER A 229 4.52 -8.19 -1.85
C SER A 229 5.22 -9.56 -1.78
N MET A 230 4.49 -10.66 -1.98
CA MET A 230 5.09 -11.99 -2.10
C MET A 230 6.03 -12.14 -3.31
N SER A 231 5.84 -11.32 -4.35
CA SER A 231 6.72 -11.35 -5.53
C SER A 231 8.14 -10.87 -5.21
N THR A 232 8.31 -10.03 -4.20
CA THR A 232 9.62 -9.51 -3.81
C THR A 232 10.54 -10.58 -3.23
N ILE A 233 9.97 -11.63 -2.65
CA ILE A 233 10.70 -12.78 -2.08
C ILE A 233 10.63 -14.03 -2.95
N ALA A 234 10.04 -13.94 -4.15
CA ALA A 234 9.88 -15.09 -5.05
C ALA A 234 11.22 -15.75 -5.42
N GLY A 235 12.30 -14.96 -5.49
CA GLY A 235 13.66 -15.45 -5.71
C GLY A 235 14.23 -16.32 -4.57
N GLU A 236 13.71 -16.15 -3.35
CA GLU A 236 14.09 -16.91 -2.16
C GLU A 236 13.28 -18.23 -2.00
N ILE A 237 12.27 -18.49 -2.84
CA ILE A 237 11.41 -19.69 -2.79
C ILE A 237 11.88 -20.70 -3.82
N GLU A 238 12.07 -21.99 -3.41
CA GLU A 238 12.51 -23.07 -4.31
C GLU A 238 11.51 -23.32 -5.45
N ASP A 239 10.21 -23.37 -5.13
CA ASP A 239 9.13 -23.51 -6.12
C ASP A 239 8.20 -22.30 -6.09
N PRO A 240 8.40 -21.27 -6.95
CA PRO A 240 7.54 -20.10 -7.00
C PRO A 240 6.09 -20.39 -7.41
N GLN A 241 5.76 -21.62 -7.90
CA GLN A 241 4.40 -22.01 -8.28
C GLN A 241 3.44 -22.13 -7.08
N VAL A 242 3.96 -22.18 -5.86
CA VAL A 242 3.14 -22.13 -4.64
C VAL A 242 2.50 -20.77 -4.44
N ILE A 243 3.07 -19.68 -5.01
CA ILE A 243 2.55 -18.30 -4.86
C ILE A 243 1.18 -18.13 -5.52
N PRO A 244 0.97 -18.45 -6.83
CA PRO A 244 -0.35 -18.37 -7.45
C PRO A 244 -1.43 -19.15 -6.73
N LYS A 245 -1.13 -20.38 -6.31
CA LYS A 245 -2.07 -21.23 -5.57
C LYS A 245 -2.42 -20.63 -4.20
N GLY A 246 -1.41 -20.13 -3.47
CA GLY A 246 -1.58 -19.47 -2.20
C GLY A 246 -2.45 -18.22 -2.32
N THR A 247 -2.19 -17.36 -3.29
CA THR A 247 -2.94 -16.13 -3.53
C THR A 247 -4.42 -16.40 -3.78
N LEU A 248 -4.76 -17.35 -4.66
CA LEU A 248 -6.15 -17.69 -4.97
C LEU A 248 -6.93 -18.24 -3.78
N ILE A 249 -6.27 -18.96 -2.86
CA ILE A 249 -6.88 -19.46 -1.63
C ILE A 249 -7.03 -18.32 -0.61
N THR A 250 -6.08 -17.40 -0.56
CA THR A 250 -6.06 -16.35 0.46
C THR A 250 -7.13 -15.28 0.22
N ILE A 251 -7.48 -14.96 -1.03
CA ILE A 251 -8.48 -13.93 -1.35
C ILE A 251 -9.84 -14.23 -0.67
N PRO A 252 -10.50 -15.38 -0.88
CA PRO A 252 -11.78 -15.67 -0.21
C PRO A 252 -11.64 -15.79 1.31
N LEU A 253 -10.47 -16.21 1.82
CA LEU A 253 -10.22 -16.27 3.25
C LEU A 253 -10.21 -14.85 3.85
N ILE A 254 -9.55 -13.90 3.21
CA ILE A 254 -9.52 -12.50 3.62
C ILE A 254 -10.91 -11.87 3.54
N MET A 255 -11.66 -12.11 2.45
CA MET A 255 -13.05 -11.66 2.32
C MET A 255 -13.90 -12.11 3.52
N ALA A 256 -13.85 -13.40 3.86
CA ALA A 256 -14.59 -13.93 5.00
C ALA A 256 -14.15 -13.28 6.32
N THR A 257 -12.84 -13.07 6.49
CA THR A 257 -12.28 -12.44 7.71
C THR A 257 -12.73 -10.99 7.85
N TYR A 258 -12.95 -10.26 6.76
CA TYR A 258 -13.40 -8.87 6.82
C TYR A 258 -14.92 -8.74 6.94
N ILE A 259 -15.67 -9.48 6.13
CA ILE A 259 -17.12 -9.32 6.03
C ILE A 259 -17.84 -9.91 7.25
N LEU A 260 -17.48 -11.13 7.68
CA LEU A 260 -18.23 -11.82 8.73
C LEU A 260 -18.17 -11.09 10.09
N PRO A 261 -16.99 -10.69 10.62
CA PRO A 261 -16.93 -9.96 11.87
C PRO A 261 -17.57 -8.57 11.79
N THR A 262 -17.43 -7.87 10.64
CA THR A 262 -18.02 -6.54 10.44
C THR A 262 -19.56 -6.62 10.47
N VAL A 263 -20.14 -7.55 9.71
CA VAL A 263 -21.60 -7.76 9.71
C VAL A 263 -22.10 -8.20 11.09
N ALA A 264 -21.39 -9.12 11.74
CA ALA A 264 -21.76 -9.63 13.06
C ALA A 264 -21.64 -8.55 14.15
N GLY A 265 -20.58 -7.77 14.11
CA GLY A 265 -20.37 -6.66 15.04
C GLY A 265 -21.43 -5.58 14.91
N LEU A 266 -21.69 -5.12 13.70
CA LEU A 266 -22.77 -4.17 13.42
C LEU A 266 -24.15 -4.71 13.79
N GLY A 267 -24.42 -5.98 13.50
CA GLY A 267 -25.71 -6.62 13.80
C GLY A 267 -25.96 -6.87 15.28
N SER A 268 -24.94 -6.92 16.12
CA SER A 268 -25.05 -7.14 17.56
C SER A 268 -24.91 -5.85 18.39
N MET A 269 -23.93 -5.01 18.06
CA MET A 269 -23.60 -3.81 18.82
C MET A 269 -24.37 -2.59 18.32
N GLY A 270 -24.61 -2.45 17.00
CA GLY A 270 -25.11 -1.23 16.40
C GLY A 270 -24.12 -0.08 16.60
N ARG A 271 -24.63 1.08 17.03
CA ARG A 271 -23.84 2.28 17.37
C ARG A 271 -22.80 2.64 16.29
N TRP A 272 -23.18 2.45 15.01
CA TRP A 272 -22.25 2.53 13.89
C TRP A 272 -21.55 3.88 13.74
N THR A 273 -22.17 4.96 14.22
CA THR A 273 -21.60 6.32 14.21
C THR A 273 -20.45 6.50 15.20
N GLU A 274 -20.34 5.61 16.17
CA GLU A 274 -19.32 5.65 17.22
C GLU A 274 -18.14 4.70 16.93
N TRP A 275 -18.19 3.96 15.83
CA TRP A 275 -17.07 3.10 15.46
C TRP A 275 -15.85 3.94 15.10
N GLY A 276 -14.68 3.51 15.56
CA GLY A 276 -13.43 4.22 15.33
C GLY A 276 -12.23 3.30 15.30
N PRO A 277 -11.17 3.69 14.57
CA PRO A 277 -9.93 2.94 14.51
C PRO A 277 -9.20 3.01 15.84
N ASP A 278 -8.20 2.16 16.02
CA ASP A 278 -7.23 2.19 17.13
C ASP A 278 -7.83 2.26 18.55
N GLY A 279 -9.09 1.84 18.69
CA GLY A 279 -9.79 1.86 19.98
C GLY A 279 -10.27 3.24 20.45
N SER A 280 -10.25 4.25 19.55
CA SER A 280 -10.75 5.61 19.87
C SER A 280 -12.27 5.70 19.99
N GLY A 281 -13.00 4.67 19.54
CA GLY A 281 -14.45 4.56 19.60
C GLY A 281 -14.91 3.13 19.91
N VAL A 282 -16.10 2.76 19.45
CA VAL A 282 -16.58 1.38 19.47
C VAL A 282 -15.82 0.56 18.42
N GLY A 283 -15.44 -0.66 18.76
CA GLY A 283 -14.74 -1.55 17.86
C GLY A 283 -15.03 -3.03 18.09
N TYR A 284 -14.33 -3.89 17.39
CA TYR A 284 -14.55 -5.34 17.48
C TYR A 284 -14.28 -5.91 18.89
N GLY A 285 -13.37 -5.30 19.65
CA GLY A 285 -13.10 -5.67 21.04
C GLY A 285 -14.30 -5.45 21.94
N ASP A 286 -15.04 -4.36 21.72
CA ASP A 286 -16.21 -4.00 22.51
C ASP A 286 -17.39 -4.93 22.24
N VAL A 287 -17.54 -5.45 21.01
CA VAL A 287 -18.52 -6.51 20.70
C VAL A 287 -18.28 -7.72 21.61
N VAL A 288 -17.04 -8.17 21.71
CA VAL A 288 -16.70 -9.33 22.54
C VAL A 288 -16.83 -9.01 24.05
N ALA A 289 -16.36 -7.83 24.46
CA ALA A 289 -16.43 -7.37 25.86
C ALA A 289 -17.88 -7.27 26.35
N THR A 290 -18.77 -6.71 25.54
CA THR A 290 -20.17 -6.51 25.89
C THR A 290 -20.91 -7.82 26.11
N PHE A 291 -20.73 -8.80 25.22
CA PHE A 291 -21.54 -10.03 25.26
C PHE A 291 -20.86 -11.20 25.96
N TRP A 292 -19.52 -11.27 25.97
CA TRP A 292 -18.77 -12.38 26.60
C TRP A 292 -17.96 -11.91 27.82
N GLY A 293 -17.91 -10.60 28.07
CA GLY A 293 -17.28 -10.00 29.26
C GLY A 293 -15.91 -9.38 28.98
N ALA A 294 -15.53 -8.45 29.83
CA ALA A 294 -14.34 -7.61 29.70
C ALA A 294 -13.02 -8.39 29.51
N GLY A 295 -12.90 -9.57 30.13
CA GLY A 295 -11.70 -10.41 29.98
C GLY A 295 -11.48 -10.89 28.55
N PHE A 296 -12.55 -11.24 27.82
CA PHE A 296 -12.47 -11.61 26.41
C PHE A 296 -12.19 -10.40 25.52
N GLY A 297 -12.75 -9.22 25.83
CA GLY A 297 -12.42 -7.98 25.15
C GLY A 297 -10.92 -7.64 25.28
N THR A 298 -10.38 -7.68 26.50
CA THR A 298 -8.94 -7.46 26.74
C THR A 298 -8.08 -8.49 25.99
N PHE A 299 -8.49 -9.76 25.97
CA PHE A 299 -7.79 -10.80 25.22
C PHE A 299 -7.79 -10.50 23.72
N PHE A 300 -8.92 -10.04 23.15
CA PHE A 300 -9.01 -9.62 21.75
C PHE A 300 -8.05 -8.46 21.46
N ILE A 301 -8.02 -7.42 22.29
CA ILE A 301 -7.12 -6.26 22.14
C ILE A 301 -5.64 -6.67 22.20
N LEU A 302 -5.27 -7.58 23.10
CA LEU A 302 -3.91 -8.11 23.13
C LEU A 302 -3.53 -8.81 21.82
N ILE A 303 -4.45 -9.60 21.24
CA ILE A 303 -4.22 -10.21 19.92
C ILE A 303 -4.12 -9.14 18.85
N ALA A 304 -4.93 -8.08 18.89
CA ALA A 304 -4.88 -6.96 17.97
C ALA A 304 -3.48 -6.31 17.97
N ILE A 305 -2.97 -5.96 19.14
CA ILE A 305 -1.62 -5.37 19.29
C ILE A 305 -0.54 -6.31 18.73
N ILE A 306 -0.61 -7.60 19.05
CA ILE A 306 0.36 -8.60 18.56
C ILE A 306 0.27 -8.74 17.05
N ALA A 307 -0.93 -8.70 16.47
CA ALA A 307 -1.15 -8.75 15.03
C ALA A 307 -0.49 -7.57 14.32
N GLN A 308 -0.73 -6.35 14.78
CA GLN A 308 -0.11 -5.15 14.23
C GLN A 308 1.42 -5.20 14.33
N CYS A 309 1.96 -5.64 15.47
CA CYS A 309 3.39 -5.88 15.63
C CYS A 309 3.95 -6.86 14.59
N SER A 310 3.22 -7.91 14.26
CA SER A 310 3.65 -8.91 13.29
C SER A 310 3.70 -8.36 11.86
N ILE A 311 2.67 -7.60 11.48
CA ILE A 311 2.65 -6.97 10.17
C ILE A 311 3.79 -5.97 10.06
N PHE A 312 3.93 -5.08 11.03
CA PHE A 312 5.03 -4.11 11.11
C PHE A 312 6.39 -4.79 10.90
N ASN A 313 6.63 -5.90 11.61
CA ASN A 313 7.85 -6.69 11.47
C ASN A 313 8.06 -7.21 10.05
N THR A 314 7.00 -7.71 9.41
CA THR A 314 7.04 -8.29 8.06
C THR A 314 7.25 -7.22 6.99
N TYR A 315 6.61 -6.06 7.16
CA TYR A 315 6.78 -4.92 6.25
C TYR A 315 8.16 -4.26 6.37
N ILE A 316 8.80 -4.22 7.54
CA ILE A 316 10.21 -3.83 7.65
C ILE A 316 11.07 -4.72 6.76
N ALA A 317 10.85 -6.03 6.79
CA ALA A 317 11.61 -6.98 5.99
C ALA A 317 11.39 -6.77 4.48
N SER A 318 10.13 -6.62 4.01
CA SER A 318 9.81 -6.44 2.59
C SER A 318 10.21 -5.05 2.07
N GLY A 319 9.88 -3.99 2.81
CA GLY A 319 10.16 -2.60 2.43
C GLY A 319 11.66 -2.28 2.34
N SER A 320 12.47 -2.87 3.23
CA SER A 320 13.92 -2.73 3.14
C SER A 320 14.49 -3.30 1.85
N ARG A 321 13.89 -4.34 1.27
CA ARG A 321 14.29 -4.94 0.00
C ARG A 321 13.90 -4.09 -1.21
N GLY A 322 12.82 -3.31 -1.13
CA GLY A 322 12.44 -2.35 -2.16
C GLY A 322 13.54 -1.29 -2.39
N PHE A 323 13.99 -0.65 -1.31
CA PHE A 323 15.08 0.33 -1.39
C PHE A 323 16.41 -0.30 -1.78
N PHE A 324 16.71 -1.48 -1.23
CA PHE A 324 17.88 -2.27 -1.63
C PHE A 324 17.92 -2.52 -3.14
N SER A 325 16.80 -2.97 -3.74
CA SER A 325 16.74 -3.29 -5.17
C SER A 325 16.98 -2.07 -6.07
N LEU A 326 16.46 -0.90 -5.68
CA LEU A 326 16.75 0.35 -6.37
C LEU A 326 18.23 0.73 -6.30
N ALA A 327 18.85 0.57 -5.12
CA ALA A 327 20.25 0.87 -4.91
C ALA A 327 21.18 -0.12 -5.61
N ASP A 328 20.79 -1.39 -5.69
CA ASP A 328 21.51 -2.43 -6.44
C ASP A 328 21.55 -2.11 -7.95
N ASP A 329 20.47 -1.53 -8.49
CA ASP A 329 20.45 -1.04 -9.87
C ASP A 329 21.15 0.32 -10.06
N ASN A 330 21.86 0.82 -9.06
CA ASN A 330 22.50 2.14 -9.06
C ASN A 330 21.51 3.31 -9.28
N LEU A 331 20.27 3.14 -8.83
CA LEU A 331 19.19 4.13 -8.92
C LEU A 331 18.85 4.73 -7.55
N ALA A 332 19.59 4.39 -6.51
CA ALA A 332 19.47 4.93 -5.15
C ALA A 332 20.84 4.97 -4.47
N PRO A 333 20.99 5.59 -3.28
CA PRO A 333 22.26 5.70 -2.57
C PRO A 333 22.88 4.32 -2.30
N PRO A 334 24.17 4.08 -2.65
CA PRO A 334 24.83 2.78 -2.49
C PRO A 334 24.92 2.29 -1.04
N VAL A 335 24.70 3.17 -0.06
CA VAL A 335 24.67 2.78 1.35
C VAL A 335 23.52 1.81 1.66
N MET A 336 22.45 1.84 0.87
CA MET A 336 21.25 0.99 1.06
C MET A 336 21.48 -0.48 0.72
N VAL A 337 22.51 -0.81 -0.07
CA VAL A 337 22.91 -2.21 -0.33
C VAL A 337 23.84 -2.80 0.73
N LYS A 338 24.19 -2.04 1.76
CA LYS A 338 25.04 -2.56 2.84
C LYS A 338 24.31 -3.60 3.65
N CYS A 339 24.73 -4.85 3.51
CA CYS A 339 24.20 -5.98 4.27
C CYS A 339 25.08 -6.32 5.46
N ASP A 340 24.47 -6.82 6.53
CA ASP A 340 25.18 -7.45 7.63
C ASP A 340 25.87 -8.74 7.15
N LYS A 341 27.15 -8.91 7.49
CA LYS A 341 27.96 -10.04 7.05
C LYS A 341 27.45 -11.41 7.55
N LYS A 342 26.78 -11.43 8.70
CA LYS A 342 26.32 -12.67 9.34
C LYS A 342 24.99 -13.16 8.76
N ASN A 343 24.05 -12.24 8.55
CA ASN A 343 22.65 -12.56 8.25
C ASN A 343 22.22 -12.15 6.84
N GLY A 344 23.02 -11.33 6.13
CA GLY A 344 22.70 -10.82 4.79
C GLY A 344 21.58 -9.76 4.78
N VAL A 345 21.28 -9.14 5.92
CA VAL A 345 20.17 -8.17 6.05
C VAL A 345 20.66 -6.77 5.67
N PRO A 346 19.92 -6.02 4.82
CA PRO A 346 20.25 -4.64 4.47
C PRO A 346 19.95 -3.68 5.63
N TYR A 347 20.83 -3.65 6.63
CA TYR A 347 20.59 -2.96 7.91
C TYR A 347 20.38 -1.45 7.77
N VAL A 348 20.98 -0.80 6.77
CA VAL A 348 20.78 0.64 6.55
C VAL A 348 19.37 0.93 6.07
N SER A 349 18.85 0.11 5.15
CA SER A 349 17.46 0.22 4.69
C SER A 349 16.47 -0.09 5.82
N VAL A 350 16.76 -1.06 6.68
CA VAL A 350 15.96 -1.36 7.88
C VAL A 350 15.94 -0.17 8.85
N LEU A 351 17.09 0.43 9.12
CA LEU A 351 17.18 1.61 9.99
C LEU A 351 16.40 2.81 9.41
N SER A 352 16.44 2.99 8.09
CA SER A 352 15.72 4.10 7.44
C SER A 352 14.20 3.99 7.60
N ILE A 353 13.64 2.77 7.53
CA ILE A 353 12.21 2.54 7.84
C ILE A 353 11.91 2.89 9.30
N GLY A 354 12.75 2.44 10.23
CA GLY A 354 12.56 2.73 11.66
C GLY A 354 12.55 4.23 11.96
N ILE A 355 13.51 5.00 11.40
CA ILE A 355 13.56 6.44 11.57
C ILE A 355 12.32 7.11 10.99
N PHE A 356 11.91 6.71 9.77
CA PHE A 356 10.71 7.23 9.13
C PHE A 356 9.45 6.94 9.97
N SER A 357 9.33 5.74 10.50
CA SER A 357 8.22 5.35 11.37
C SER A 357 8.19 6.16 12.67
N LEU A 358 9.34 6.42 13.30
CA LEU A 358 9.41 7.25 14.50
C LEU A 358 8.92 8.70 14.26
N VAL A 359 9.18 9.26 13.09
CA VAL A 359 8.76 10.63 12.74
C VAL A 359 7.24 10.72 12.57
N LEU A 360 6.61 9.69 11.99
CA LEU A 360 5.20 9.72 11.60
C LEU A 360 4.26 8.98 12.57
N CYS A 361 4.76 8.28 13.58
CA CYS A 361 3.93 7.41 14.44
C CYS A 361 2.88 8.14 15.29
N MET A 362 2.89 9.47 15.33
CA MET A 362 1.89 10.29 16.02
C MET A 362 0.95 11.02 15.07
N CYS A 363 1.06 10.78 13.77
CA CYS A 363 0.10 11.29 12.79
C CYS A 363 -1.25 10.54 12.91
N PRO A 364 -2.38 11.17 12.51
CA PRO A 364 -3.67 10.50 12.42
C PRO A 364 -3.63 9.30 11.46
N PHE A 365 -4.34 8.22 11.80
CA PHE A 365 -4.39 6.99 11.00
C PHE A 365 -4.90 7.26 9.58
N GLY A 366 -6.02 7.98 9.43
CA GLY A 366 -6.61 8.29 8.13
C GLY A 366 -5.65 9.03 7.20
N LEU A 367 -4.90 10.02 7.72
CA LEU A 367 -3.87 10.73 6.95
C LEU A 367 -2.81 9.77 6.37
N ILE A 368 -2.31 8.87 7.20
CA ILE A 368 -1.28 7.90 6.79
C ILE A 368 -1.81 6.96 5.71
N ILE A 369 -3.03 6.45 5.86
CA ILE A 369 -3.64 5.52 4.90
C ILE A 369 -3.91 6.18 3.55
N ILE A 370 -4.39 7.41 3.52
CA ILE A 370 -4.69 8.09 2.26
C ILE A 370 -3.40 8.45 1.51
N LEU A 371 -2.36 8.89 2.22
CA LEU A 371 -1.05 9.12 1.62
C LEU A 371 -0.42 7.82 1.08
N ASP A 372 -0.54 6.72 1.82
CA ASP A 372 -0.09 5.40 1.35
C ASP A 372 -0.83 4.98 0.09
N THR A 373 -2.17 4.99 0.12
CA THR A 373 -2.99 4.53 -1.02
C THR A 373 -2.76 5.34 -2.28
N THR A 374 -2.43 6.62 -2.18
CA THR A 374 -2.05 7.45 -3.32
C THR A 374 -0.76 6.96 -3.99
N MET A 375 0.30 6.71 -3.19
CA MET A 375 1.57 6.20 -3.71
C MET A 375 1.43 4.78 -4.27
N LEU A 376 0.69 3.94 -3.56
CA LEU A 376 0.37 2.57 -3.92
C LEU A 376 -0.42 2.50 -5.24
N ALA A 377 -1.47 3.31 -5.38
CA ALA A 377 -2.30 3.37 -6.58
C ALA A 377 -1.48 3.73 -7.82
N ALA A 378 -0.60 4.73 -7.73
CA ALA A 378 0.28 5.12 -8.83
C ALA A 378 1.24 3.98 -9.25
N SER A 379 1.82 3.27 -8.27
CA SER A 379 2.67 2.10 -8.54
C SER A 379 1.88 0.96 -9.20
N TYR A 380 0.66 0.67 -8.72
CA TYR A 380 -0.18 -0.40 -9.26
C TYR A 380 -0.64 -0.13 -10.69
N ILE A 381 -0.95 1.12 -11.05
CA ILE A 381 -1.22 1.51 -12.43
C ILE A 381 -0.06 1.10 -13.35
N MET A 382 1.19 1.34 -12.93
CA MET A 382 2.36 0.93 -13.71
C MET A 382 2.49 -0.60 -13.80
N ILE A 383 2.16 -1.34 -12.74
CA ILE A 383 2.18 -2.80 -12.74
C ILE A 383 1.14 -3.36 -13.72
N TYR A 384 -0.10 -2.86 -13.72
CA TYR A 384 -1.16 -3.30 -14.64
C TYR A 384 -0.82 -3.02 -16.10
N ILE A 385 -0.31 -1.81 -16.41
CA ILE A 385 0.16 -1.47 -17.76
C ILE A 385 1.28 -2.43 -18.18
N SER A 386 2.23 -2.69 -17.32
CA SER A 386 3.35 -3.60 -17.58
C SER A 386 2.88 -5.02 -17.81
N ALA A 387 1.89 -5.50 -17.04
CA ALA A 387 1.30 -6.82 -17.23
C ALA A 387 0.68 -7.00 -18.61
N ILE A 388 -0.07 -6.01 -19.09
CA ILE A 388 -0.65 -6.02 -20.46
C ILE A 388 0.45 -6.10 -21.52
N ILE A 389 1.55 -5.36 -21.34
CA ILE A 389 2.66 -5.32 -22.28
C ILE A 389 3.44 -6.63 -22.27
N LEU A 390 3.81 -7.13 -21.09
CA LEU A 390 4.58 -8.36 -20.93
C LEU A 390 3.80 -9.58 -21.42
N ARG A 391 2.49 -9.65 -21.18
CA ARG A 391 1.65 -10.75 -21.67
C ARG A 391 1.64 -10.86 -23.19
N LYS A 392 1.87 -9.75 -23.92
CA LYS A 392 2.02 -9.77 -25.38
C LYS A 392 3.44 -10.11 -25.84
N ARG A 393 4.46 -9.73 -25.06
CA ARG A 393 5.88 -9.89 -25.44
C ARG A 393 6.43 -11.28 -25.11
N ILE A 394 5.99 -11.85 -23.98
CA ILE A 394 6.50 -13.13 -23.49
C ILE A 394 5.70 -14.27 -24.14
N PRO A 395 6.38 -15.29 -24.73
CA PRO A 395 5.73 -16.46 -25.30
C PRO A 395 4.86 -17.20 -24.28
N LYS A 396 3.73 -17.75 -24.74
CA LYS A 396 2.77 -18.45 -23.85
C LYS A 396 3.40 -19.63 -23.12
N GLU A 397 4.36 -20.27 -23.74
CA GLU A 397 5.08 -21.46 -23.27
C GLU A 397 5.97 -21.18 -22.05
N GLU A 398 6.39 -19.92 -21.86
CA GLU A 398 7.21 -19.54 -20.70
C GLU A 398 6.38 -19.40 -19.41
N TYR A 399 5.04 -19.18 -19.54
CA TYR A 399 4.18 -19.03 -18.39
C TYR A 399 3.88 -20.36 -17.71
N LYS A 400 4.29 -20.50 -16.45
CA LYS A 400 3.92 -21.63 -15.61
C LYS A 400 2.51 -21.48 -15.01
N PHE A 401 2.06 -20.25 -14.83
CA PHE A 401 0.67 -19.89 -14.50
C PHE A 401 0.24 -18.73 -15.40
N ARG A 402 -0.91 -18.86 -16.02
CA ARG A 402 -1.52 -17.82 -16.85
C ARG A 402 -2.98 -17.67 -16.48
N VAL A 403 -3.39 -16.42 -16.24
CA VAL A 403 -4.78 -16.09 -15.88
C VAL A 403 -5.73 -16.59 -16.97
N PRO A 404 -6.74 -17.42 -16.61
CA PRO A 404 -7.71 -17.95 -17.57
C PRO A 404 -8.61 -16.85 -18.15
N GLY A 405 -9.37 -17.16 -19.23
CA GLY A 405 -10.30 -16.22 -19.86
C GLY A 405 -9.74 -15.46 -21.07
N GLY A 406 -8.48 -15.73 -21.44
CA GLY A 406 -7.88 -15.15 -22.65
C GLY A 406 -7.36 -13.73 -22.46
N ASP A 407 -6.82 -13.13 -23.53
CA ASP A 407 -6.14 -11.83 -23.47
C ASP A 407 -7.11 -10.65 -23.32
N GLY A 408 -8.35 -10.80 -23.80
CA GLY A 408 -9.40 -9.78 -23.65
C GLY A 408 -9.83 -9.64 -22.19
N PHE A 409 -10.10 -10.77 -21.53
CA PHE A 409 -10.46 -10.81 -20.10
C PHE A 409 -9.32 -10.31 -19.21
N PHE A 410 -8.08 -10.70 -19.52
CA PHE A 410 -6.91 -10.20 -18.77
C PHE A 410 -6.76 -8.69 -18.87
N LYS A 411 -6.99 -8.10 -20.07
CA LYS A 411 -6.97 -6.63 -20.22
C LYS A 411 -8.04 -5.98 -19.34
N LEU A 412 -9.26 -6.55 -19.29
CA LEU A 412 -10.33 -6.06 -18.42
C LEU A 412 -9.92 -6.09 -16.96
N ILE A 413 -9.35 -7.22 -16.49
CA ILE A 413 -8.79 -7.36 -15.13
C ILE A 413 -7.74 -6.28 -14.83
N CYS A 414 -6.92 -5.88 -15.79
CA CYS A 414 -5.92 -4.84 -15.59
C CYS A 414 -6.50 -3.42 -15.67
N ILE A 415 -7.50 -3.18 -16.52
CA ILE A 415 -8.06 -1.84 -16.76
C ILE A 415 -9.01 -1.41 -15.64
N VAL A 416 -9.84 -2.30 -15.12
CA VAL A 416 -10.80 -1.98 -14.04
C VAL A 416 -10.12 -1.38 -12.81
N PRO A 417 -9.07 -2.01 -12.22
CA PRO A 417 -8.41 -1.42 -11.05
C PRO A 417 -7.65 -0.12 -11.36
N ILE A 418 -7.23 0.12 -12.62
CA ILE A 418 -6.68 1.42 -13.01
C ILE A 418 -7.73 2.52 -12.85
N PHE A 419 -8.97 2.29 -13.30
CA PHE A 419 -10.05 3.25 -13.10
C PHE A 419 -10.40 3.44 -11.62
N VAL A 420 -10.43 2.36 -10.84
CA VAL A 420 -10.65 2.44 -9.38
C VAL A 420 -9.55 3.28 -8.71
N ALA A 421 -8.28 3.05 -9.07
CA ALA A 421 -7.15 3.81 -8.55
C ALA A 421 -7.21 5.30 -8.90
N LEU A 422 -7.53 5.62 -10.16
CA LEU A 422 -7.67 7.01 -10.61
C LEU A 422 -8.86 7.70 -9.95
N PHE A 423 -9.97 7.00 -9.80
CA PHE A 423 -11.14 7.51 -9.11
C PHE A 423 -10.83 7.81 -7.65
N ALA A 424 -10.23 6.86 -6.91
CA ALA A 424 -9.85 7.07 -5.51
C ALA A 424 -8.87 8.24 -5.36
N LEU A 425 -7.91 8.39 -6.28
CA LEU A 425 -6.96 9.50 -6.27
C LEU A 425 -7.66 10.87 -6.30
N MET A 426 -8.76 10.99 -7.05
CA MET A 426 -9.45 12.26 -7.31
C MET A 426 -10.52 12.61 -6.27
N ILE A 427 -10.97 11.67 -5.43
CA ILE A 427 -12.10 11.91 -4.53
C ILE A 427 -11.72 11.97 -3.04
N ASN A 428 -10.45 11.81 -2.72
CA ASN A 428 -9.99 11.79 -1.32
C ASN A 428 -9.89 13.17 -0.67
N GLY A 429 -10.02 14.25 -1.44
CA GLY A 429 -9.92 15.62 -0.97
C GLY A 429 -8.65 16.34 -1.46
N ALA A 430 -8.75 17.65 -1.62
CA ALA A 430 -7.68 18.49 -2.16
C ALA A 430 -6.42 18.52 -1.28
N ASP A 431 -6.57 18.41 0.02
CA ASP A 431 -5.50 18.34 1.01
C ASP A 431 -4.68 17.05 0.86
N TYR A 432 -5.36 15.91 0.80
CA TYR A 432 -4.72 14.61 0.59
C TYR A 432 -4.16 14.48 -0.83
N PHE A 433 -4.87 15.00 -1.83
CA PHE A 433 -4.40 15.04 -3.20
C PHE A 433 -3.10 15.83 -3.31
N LEU A 434 -3.01 17.01 -2.66
CA LEU A 434 -1.80 17.82 -2.61
C LEU A 434 -0.62 17.03 -2.00
N GLY A 435 -0.84 16.41 -0.83
CA GLY A 435 0.18 15.59 -0.16
C GLY A 435 0.64 14.42 -1.04
N GLY A 436 -0.30 13.72 -1.65
CA GLY A 436 -0.06 12.62 -2.57
C GLY A 436 0.73 13.05 -3.80
N MET A 437 0.37 14.16 -4.43
CA MET A 437 1.07 14.70 -5.61
C MET A 437 2.49 15.16 -5.29
N VAL A 438 2.71 15.79 -4.13
CA VAL A 438 4.07 16.12 -3.64
C VAL A 438 4.90 14.84 -3.50
N GLY A 439 4.34 13.81 -2.89
CA GLY A 439 4.98 12.49 -2.78
C GLY A 439 5.32 11.89 -4.15
N LEU A 440 4.39 11.89 -5.08
CA LEU A 440 4.59 11.38 -6.45
C LEU A 440 5.68 12.16 -7.20
N MET A 441 5.75 13.50 -7.03
CA MET A 441 6.76 14.34 -7.67
C MET A 441 8.19 14.05 -7.17
N THR A 442 8.35 13.44 -5.98
CA THR A 442 9.68 13.00 -5.52
C THR A 442 10.28 11.96 -6.47
N GLY A 443 9.46 11.16 -7.16
CA GLY A 443 9.90 10.14 -8.10
C GLY A 443 10.74 10.69 -9.26
N PRO A 444 10.21 11.55 -10.14
CA PRO A 444 10.99 12.12 -11.24
C PRO A 444 12.16 12.99 -10.75
N LEU A 445 12.03 13.69 -9.62
CA LEU A 445 13.09 14.48 -9.03
C LEU A 445 14.26 13.61 -8.57
N LEU A 446 13.99 12.58 -7.77
CA LEU A 446 15.03 11.69 -7.26
C LEU A 446 15.63 10.83 -8.37
N TYR A 447 14.83 10.40 -9.36
CA TYR A 447 15.37 9.74 -10.54
C TYR A 447 16.40 10.61 -11.26
N PHE A 448 16.05 11.87 -11.52
CA PHE A 448 16.95 12.81 -12.19
C PHE A 448 18.27 12.98 -11.41
N ILE A 449 18.21 13.13 -10.09
CA ILE A 449 19.39 13.32 -9.23
C ILE A 449 20.21 12.02 -9.13
N TRP A 450 19.58 10.92 -8.75
CA TRP A 450 20.26 9.66 -8.44
C TRP A 450 20.80 8.97 -9.68
N ARG A 451 20.03 9.00 -10.77
CA ARG A 451 20.47 8.43 -12.05
C ARG A 451 21.75 9.08 -12.54
N ARG A 452 21.84 10.41 -12.45
CA ARG A 452 23.03 11.16 -12.82
C ARG A 452 24.20 10.90 -11.87
N ARG A 453 23.91 10.78 -10.58
CA ARG A 453 24.95 10.60 -9.55
C ARG A 453 25.50 9.18 -9.49
N TYR A 454 24.63 8.20 -9.65
CA TYR A 454 24.99 6.79 -9.44
C TYR A 454 25.10 5.99 -10.73
N GLY A 455 24.55 6.44 -11.84
CA GLY A 455 24.74 5.89 -13.19
C GLY A 455 23.69 4.87 -13.66
N GLY A 456 22.78 4.43 -12.79
CA GLY A 456 21.68 3.52 -13.12
C GLY A 456 22.14 2.20 -13.76
N LEU A 457 21.27 1.59 -14.54
CA LEU A 457 21.51 0.32 -15.23
C LEU A 457 22.66 0.38 -16.26
N THR A 458 23.04 1.56 -16.73
CA THR A 458 24.19 1.71 -17.65
C THR A 458 25.48 1.16 -17.02
N LYS A 459 25.61 1.21 -15.69
CA LYS A 459 26.77 0.61 -15.00
C LYS A 459 26.77 -0.91 -15.02
N LYS A 460 25.60 -1.54 -15.10
CA LYS A 460 25.47 -3.01 -15.20
C LYS A 460 25.69 -3.47 -16.65
N ASP A 461 25.08 -2.76 -17.61
CA ASP A 461 25.19 -3.07 -19.02
C ASP A 461 25.02 -1.77 -19.87
N SER A 462 26.14 -1.21 -20.31
CA SER A 462 26.15 0.01 -21.11
C SER A 462 25.65 -0.15 -22.54
N VAL A 463 25.64 -1.38 -23.05
CA VAL A 463 25.14 -1.68 -24.41
C VAL A 463 23.62 -1.76 -24.39
N LYS A 464 23.06 -2.47 -23.43
CA LYS A 464 21.61 -2.64 -23.29
C LYS A 464 20.92 -1.38 -22.77
N PHE A 465 21.59 -0.64 -21.88
CA PHE A 465 21.06 0.58 -21.25
C PHE A 465 21.97 1.79 -21.49
N PRO A 466 22.06 2.29 -22.74
CA PRO A 466 22.95 3.40 -23.05
C PRO A 466 22.50 4.68 -22.36
N ALA A 467 23.48 5.41 -21.80
CA ALA A 467 23.25 6.75 -21.26
C ALA A 467 23.42 7.82 -22.34
N ASN A 468 22.59 8.85 -22.27
CA ASN A 468 22.78 10.05 -23.08
C ASN A 468 23.97 10.85 -22.49
N PRO A 469 25.04 11.08 -23.25
CA PRO A 469 26.25 11.74 -22.72
C PRO A 469 26.03 13.19 -22.29
N LYS A 470 25.01 13.88 -22.82
CA LYS A 470 24.70 15.27 -22.48
C LYS A 470 23.91 15.40 -21.18
N THR A 471 23.04 14.44 -20.88
CA THR A 471 22.15 14.52 -19.71
C THR A 471 22.55 13.57 -18.57
N GLY A 472 23.29 12.50 -18.88
CA GLY A 472 23.58 11.41 -17.93
C GLY A 472 22.38 10.51 -17.63
N LEU A 473 21.22 10.76 -18.26
CA LEU A 473 20.00 9.92 -18.16
C LEU A 473 20.05 8.79 -19.20
N ALA A 474 19.19 7.79 -19.07
CA ALA A 474 19.04 6.82 -20.16
C ALA A 474 18.38 7.49 -21.39
N VAL A 475 18.68 6.94 -22.57
CA VAL A 475 18.15 7.48 -23.83
C VAL A 475 16.62 7.42 -23.83
N GLY A 476 15.95 8.54 -24.12
CA GLY A 476 14.48 8.67 -24.13
C GLY A 476 13.87 9.13 -22.79
N ASP A 477 14.63 9.19 -21.71
CA ASP A 477 14.08 9.48 -20.39
C ASP A 477 13.68 10.94 -20.20
N THR A 478 14.34 11.88 -20.89
CA THR A 478 13.91 13.29 -20.85
C THR A 478 12.49 13.47 -21.36
N ARG A 479 12.08 12.70 -22.40
CA ARG A 479 10.68 12.68 -22.90
C ARG A 479 9.73 12.05 -21.90
N LYS A 480 10.15 10.96 -21.24
CA LYS A 480 9.32 10.28 -20.22
C LYS A 480 9.09 11.15 -19.01
N ILE A 481 10.11 11.89 -18.54
CA ILE A 481 9.96 12.88 -17.47
C ILE A 481 8.97 13.96 -17.88
N ALA A 482 9.13 14.55 -19.09
CA ALA A 482 8.19 15.55 -19.58
C ALA A 482 6.75 15.00 -19.65
N PHE A 483 6.58 13.77 -20.12
CA PHE A 483 5.27 13.12 -20.21
C PHE A 483 4.64 12.88 -18.83
N LEU A 484 5.41 12.41 -17.86
CA LEU A 484 4.92 12.23 -16.48
C LEU A 484 4.49 13.57 -15.87
N LEU A 485 5.33 14.61 -15.99
CA LEU A 485 5.00 15.94 -15.46
C LEU A 485 3.78 16.56 -16.17
N MET A 486 3.57 16.27 -17.46
CA MET A 486 2.36 16.67 -18.18
C MET A 486 1.13 15.98 -17.59
N ILE A 487 1.18 14.66 -17.36
CA ILE A 487 0.08 13.92 -16.71
C ILE A 487 -0.23 14.52 -15.34
N MET A 488 0.79 14.74 -14.51
CA MET A 488 0.63 15.33 -13.17
C MET A 488 0.01 16.73 -13.25
N SER A 489 0.43 17.57 -14.22
CA SER A 489 -0.17 18.88 -14.43
C SER A 489 -1.66 18.79 -14.79
N ILE A 490 -2.04 17.82 -15.61
CA ILE A 490 -3.45 17.61 -16.00
C ILE A 490 -4.27 17.20 -14.77
N PHE A 491 -3.79 16.26 -13.97
CA PHE A 491 -4.49 15.84 -12.74
C PHE A 491 -4.60 16.97 -11.73
N ASN A 492 -3.54 17.75 -11.51
CA ASN A 492 -3.57 18.92 -10.65
C ASN A 492 -4.60 19.95 -11.13
N MET A 493 -4.66 20.22 -12.45
CA MET A 493 -5.65 21.14 -13.01
C MET A 493 -7.08 20.61 -12.86
N ILE A 494 -7.30 19.31 -13.08
CA ILE A 494 -8.62 18.71 -12.88
C ILE A 494 -9.02 18.90 -11.41
N GLU A 495 -8.14 18.62 -10.45
CA GLU A 495 -8.43 18.73 -9.02
C GLU A 495 -8.73 20.15 -8.60
N ILE A 496 -7.99 21.16 -9.06
CA ILE A 496 -8.25 22.59 -8.78
C ILE A 496 -9.70 22.99 -9.16
N PHE A 497 -10.24 22.39 -10.23
CA PHE A 497 -11.62 22.68 -10.66
C PHE A 497 -12.66 21.73 -10.06
N PHE A 498 -12.28 20.51 -9.72
CA PHE A 498 -13.18 19.45 -9.28
C PHE A 498 -13.40 19.47 -7.77
N ALA A 499 -12.33 19.67 -6.98
CA ALA A 499 -12.42 19.63 -5.52
C ALA A 499 -13.43 20.65 -4.96
N PRO A 500 -13.47 21.92 -5.38
CA PRO A 500 -14.47 22.87 -4.87
C PRO A 500 -15.92 22.48 -5.13
N TRP A 501 -16.16 21.60 -6.13
CA TRP A 501 -17.51 21.14 -6.44
C TRP A 501 -18.01 20.09 -5.43
N TYR A 502 -17.12 19.17 -5.00
CA TYR A 502 -17.58 18.08 -4.13
C TYR A 502 -17.21 18.27 -2.66
N GLU A 503 -16.15 18.98 -2.33
CA GLU A 503 -15.74 19.22 -0.96
C GLU A 503 -16.60 20.28 -0.27
N GLY A 504 -17.34 19.87 0.77
CA GLY A 504 -18.21 20.74 1.50
C GLY A 504 -17.49 21.92 2.16
N TRP A 505 -16.36 21.67 2.84
CA TRP A 505 -15.56 22.70 3.51
C TRP A 505 -14.91 23.69 2.54
N ASN A 506 -14.66 23.30 1.30
CA ASN A 506 -14.07 24.14 0.26
C ASN A 506 -15.15 24.88 -0.56
N SER A 507 -16.34 24.30 -0.69
CA SER A 507 -17.47 24.89 -1.44
C SER A 507 -18.38 25.78 -0.59
N GLY A 508 -18.24 25.75 0.73
CA GLY A 508 -19.11 26.47 1.67
C GLY A 508 -20.47 25.79 1.95
N ASP A 509 -20.68 24.59 1.42
CA ASP A 509 -21.94 23.82 1.56
C ASP A 509 -21.88 22.70 2.60
N GLY A 510 -20.71 22.49 3.24
CA GLY A 510 -20.45 21.42 4.20
C GLY A 510 -20.11 21.93 5.59
N PRO A 511 -19.58 21.06 6.47
CA PRO A 511 -19.07 21.48 7.77
C PRO A 511 -18.02 22.58 7.60
N ALA A 512 -17.98 23.49 8.59
CA ALA A 512 -16.97 24.54 8.58
C ALA A 512 -15.57 23.94 8.49
N ALA A 513 -14.65 24.64 7.84
CA ALA A 513 -13.27 24.17 7.71
C ALA A 513 -12.62 23.91 9.07
N GLU A 514 -13.01 24.68 10.10
CA GLU A 514 -12.58 24.47 11.48
C GLU A 514 -12.95 23.07 11.98
N ASP A 515 -14.20 22.64 11.78
CA ASP A 515 -14.66 21.31 12.22
C ASP A 515 -13.97 20.19 11.46
N TYR A 516 -13.69 20.41 10.15
CA TYR A 516 -12.98 19.41 9.33
C TYR A 516 -11.54 19.22 9.78
N PHE A 517 -10.80 20.32 10.03
CA PHE A 517 -9.38 20.25 10.36
C PHE A 517 -9.09 20.03 11.84
N ASP A 518 -10.01 20.33 12.76
CA ASP A 518 -9.78 20.18 14.21
C ASP A 518 -9.51 18.72 14.60
N GLY A 519 -10.19 17.79 13.97
CA GLY A 519 -9.96 16.35 14.17
C GLY A 519 -8.57 15.87 13.70
N MET A 520 -8.01 16.50 12.64
CA MET A 520 -6.70 16.09 12.08
C MET A 520 -5.54 16.88 12.67
N PHE A 521 -5.73 18.17 12.91
CA PHE A 521 -4.68 19.10 13.35
C PHE A 521 -5.21 19.99 14.50
N PRO A 522 -5.44 19.43 15.70
CA PRO A 522 -5.95 20.19 16.83
C PRO A 522 -5.11 21.46 17.09
N ASN A 523 -5.77 22.59 17.26
CA ASN A 523 -5.14 23.90 17.46
C ASN A 523 -4.35 24.48 16.26
N ALA A 524 -4.44 23.89 15.07
CA ALA A 524 -3.86 24.50 13.89
C ALA A 524 -4.65 25.74 13.45
N ASN A 525 -3.94 26.69 12.84
CA ASN A 525 -4.62 27.84 12.21
C ASN A 525 -5.22 27.38 10.88
N VAL A 526 -6.54 27.32 10.81
CA VAL A 526 -7.30 26.83 9.66
C VAL A 526 -7.05 27.67 8.40
N ASP A 527 -6.97 29.00 8.54
CA ASP A 527 -6.66 29.88 7.40
C ASP A 527 -5.30 29.57 6.80
N VAL A 528 -4.31 29.22 7.63
CA VAL A 528 -2.97 28.83 7.16
C VAL A 528 -3.06 27.50 6.41
N LEU A 529 -3.82 26.51 6.92
CA LEU A 529 -4.01 25.21 6.25
C LEU A 529 -4.70 25.38 4.90
N LEU A 530 -5.80 26.13 4.83
CA LEU A 530 -6.51 26.43 3.58
C LEU A 530 -5.60 27.12 2.57
N ASN A 531 -4.83 28.12 3.00
CA ASN A 531 -3.85 28.78 2.14
C ASN A 531 -2.76 27.82 1.63
N ILE A 532 -2.27 26.90 2.47
CA ILE A 532 -1.30 25.89 2.06
C ILE A 532 -1.90 24.97 1.00
N ILE A 533 -3.14 24.50 1.18
CA ILE A 533 -3.78 23.58 0.24
C ILE A 533 -4.04 24.28 -1.09
N GLN A 534 -4.73 25.42 -1.09
CA GLN A 534 -5.10 26.12 -2.31
C GLN A 534 -3.89 26.61 -3.09
N ASN A 535 -2.97 27.33 -2.42
CA ASN A 535 -1.75 27.81 -3.07
C ASN A 535 -0.79 26.66 -3.40
N GLY A 536 -0.74 25.60 -2.57
CA GLY A 536 0.03 24.41 -2.81
C GLY A 536 -0.32 23.74 -4.13
N LEU A 537 -1.61 23.54 -4.42
CA LEU A 537 -2.09 22.98 -5.69
C LEU A 537 -1.67 23.84 -6.90
N TYR A 538 -1.78 25.17 -6.80
CA TYR A 538 -1.30 26.07 -7.85
C TYR A 538 0.21 25.98 -8.03
N ILE A 539 0.98 25.98 -6.93
CA ILE A 539 2.44 25.93 -6.96
C ILE A 539 2.92 24.61 -7.60
N ILE A 540 2.40 23.46 -7.18
CA ILE A 540 2.82 22.17 -7.77
C ILE A 540 2.40 22.06 -9.24
N THR A 541 1.27 22.65 -9.63
CA THR A 541 0.85 22.72 -11.02
C THR A 541 1.85 23.53 -11.85
N VAL A 542 2.21 24.72 -11.40
CA VAL A 542 3.18 25.59 -12.07
C VAL A 542 4.54 24.89 -12.18
N ILE A 543 5.02 24.26 -11.10
CA ILE A 543 6.28 23.49 -11.10
C ILE A 543 6.20 22.34 -12.12
N SER A 544 5.10 21.60 -12.17
CA SER A 544 4.91 20.48 -13.10
C SER A 544 4.88 20.97 -14.54
N VAL A 545 4.19 22.07 -14.84
CA VAL A 545 4.12 22.66 -16.19
C VAL A 545 5.48 23.19 -16.64
N ILE A 546 6.17 23.94 -15.79
CA ILE A 546 7.52 24.45 -16.09
C ILE A 546 8.48 23.27 -16.31
N GLY A 547 8.45 22.28 -15.44
CA GLY A 547 9.25 21.07 -15.56
C GLY A 547 8.96 20.33 -16.87
N CYS A 548 7.69 20.15 -17.22
CA CYS A 548 7.26 19.54 -18.48
C CYS A 548 7.87 20.29 -19.69
N ILE A 549 7.73 21.62 -19.74
CA ILE A 549 8.26 22.45 -20.83
C ILE A 549 9.78 22.33 -20.92
N VAL A 550 10.47 22.45 -19.79
CA VAL A 550 11.95 22.38 -19.73
C VAL A 550 12.43 21.01 -20.24
N PHE A 551 11.88 19.91 -19.72
CA PHE A 551 12.28 18.57 -20.16
C PHE A 551 11.87 18.26 -21.59
N TYR A 552 10.74 18.79 -22.07
CA TYR A 552 10.33 18.67 -23.47
C TYR A 552 11.32 19.40 -24.41
N ILE A 553 11.68 20.64 -24.12
CA ILE A 553 12.67 21.41 -24.90
C ILE A 553 14.04 20.71 -24.85
N LEU A 554 14.45 20.24 -23.67
CA LEU A 554 15.69 19.50 -23.51
C LEU A 554 15.67 18.22 -24.36
N SER A 555 14.57 17.49 -24.38
CA SER A 555 14.45 16.27 -25.20
C SER A 555 14.66 16.53 -26.69
N LYS A 556 14.11 17.62 -27.21
CA LYS A 556 14.32 18.04 -28.61
C LYS A 556 15.77 18.30 -28.96
N LYS A 557 16.58 18.80 -27.99
CA LYS A 557 17.99 19.14 -28.18
C LYS A 557 18.95 17.96 -28.02
N VAL A 558 18.58 16.96 -27.21
CA VAL A 558 19.54 15.92 -26.78
C VAL A 558 19.16 14.51 -27.23
N GLU A 559 17.92 14.26 -27.63
CA GLU A 559 17.47 12.94 -28.04
C GLU A 559 17.30 12.84 -29.55
N PRO A 560 17.69 11.71 -30.15
CA PRO A 560 17.50 11.51 -31.59
C PRO A 560 16.00 11.49 -31.91
N GLU A 561 15.65 12.03 -33.10
CA GLU A 561 14.30 11.94 -33.60
C GLU A 561 13.90 10.47 -33.75
N LYS A 562 12.85 10.06 -33.05
CA LYS A 562 12.22 8.77 -33.31
C LYS A 562 11.54 8.85 -34.66
N LYS A 563 12.04 8.10 -35.66
CA LYS A 563 11.22 7.78 -36.84
C LYS A 563 9.96 7.06 -36.32
N LEU A 564 8.78 7.58 -36.66
CA LEU A 564 7.44 7.04 -36.29
C LEU A 564 7.16 5.61 -36.81
N SER A 565 8.15 4.91 -37.33
CA SER A 565 8.00 3.60 -37.97
C SER A 565 8.02 2.40 -37.02
N ASN A 566 8.08 2.61 -35.68
CA ASN A 566 8.13 1.51 -34.69
C ASN A 566 7.26 1.81 -33.44
N ILE A 567 5.98 2.15 -33.67
CA ILE A 567 4.94 2.08 -32.63
C ILE A 567 4.06 0.87 -32.90
#